data_6662c7cbd399a602e8c232bc7167b9e9
#
_entry.id   6662c7cbd399a602e8c232bc7167b9e9
#
_cell.length_a   1.000
_cell.length_b   1.000
_cell.length_c   1.000
_cell.angle_alpha   90.00
_cell.angle_beta   90.00
_cell.angle_gamma   90.00
#
_symmetry.space_group_name_H-M   'P 1'
#
loop_
_entity.id
_entity.type
_entity.pdbx_description
1 polymer ?
#
loop_
_entity_poly.entity_id
_entity_poly.type
_entity_poly.pdbx_seq_one_letter_code
_entity_poly.pdbx_strand_id
1 'polypeptide(L)'
;HNPGYDTLAPTGSFPSGHTTVAYSGGIGLATLLPQLAPEIMTRASEAANNRLIVGVHYPLDLMGGRIIGEAGLATRWSDEQFRNDKLMPAYQEMQAYMAKRCVGANIVARAADDPTTVQNCVTALNANSADSSKPSGGYTNDFTDDFSTQPVTNRASALAAYQARMSYGFKPTSATGKAAVVPEGAENLLTSAFLTLNAEQRRAVLAATEIDSGEPLDASSNGYQ
;
A
#
# COMPACT_ATOMS: atom_id res chain seq x y z
N HIS A 1 20.35 -24.31 -14.61
CA HIS A 1 19.93 -23.37 -15.67
C HIS A 1 18.42 -23.58 -15.90
N ASN A 2 17.62 -22.58 -15.66
CA ASN A 2 16.19 -22.64 -15.97
C ASN A 2 15.99 -21.98 -17.35
N PRO A 3 15.62 -22.72 -18.41
CA PRO A 3 15.51 -22.18 -19.77
C PRO A 3 14.50 -21.04 -19.91
N GLY A 4 13.59 -20.86 -18.91
CA GLY A 4 12.68 -19.69 -18.86
C GLY A 4 13.38 -18.34 -18.64
N TYR A 5 14.62 -18.32 -18.13
CA TYR A 5 15.38 -17.08 -17.92
C TYR A 5 16.07 -16.57 -19.17
N ASP A 6 16.32 -17.43 -20.14
CA ASP A 6 17.02 -17.05 -21.39
C ASP A 6 16.16 -16.11 -22.24
N THR A 7 14.85 -16.17 -22.08
CA THR A 7 13.89 -15.26 -22.76
C THR A 7 13.79 -13.89 -22.12
N LEU A 8 14.30 -13.70 -20.90
CA LEU A 8 14.29 -12.42 -20.18
C LEU A 8 15.49 -11.54 -20.52
N ALA A 9 16.56 -12.13 -21.04
CA ALA A 9 17.81 -11.42 -21.35
C ALA A 9 17.64 -10.15 -22.21
N PRO A 10 16.73 -10.10 -23.21
CA PRO A 10 16.52 -8.91 -24.02
C PRO A 10 15.49 -7.91 -23.43
N THR A 11 14.86 -8.23 -22.29
CA THR A 11 13.86 -7.35 -21.66
C THR A 11 14.51 -6.50 -20.58
N GLY A 12 14.25 -5.19 -20.57
CA GLY A 12 14.65 -4.31 -19.48
C GLY A 12 13.97 -4.73 -18.17
N SER A 13 14.71 -4.72 -17.05
CA SER A 13 14.15 -5.06 -15.73
C SER A 13 13.43 -3.87 -15.07
N PHE A 14 13.88 -2.66 -15.36
CA PHE A 14 13.37 -1.41 -14.78
C PHE A 14 12.31 -0.73 -15.67
N PRO A 15 11.20 -0.28 -15.07
CA PRO A 15 10.68 -0.60 -13.75
C PRO A 15 9.98 -1.97 -13.73
N SER A 16 9.79 -2.55 -12.53
CA SER A 16 9.08 -3.82 -12.39
C SER A 16 7.57 -3.69 -12.67
N GLY A 17 7.11 -4.28 -13.76
CA GLY A 17 5.68 -4.32 -14.10
C GLY A 17 4.84 -5.09 -13.08
N HIS A 18 5.37 -6.17 -12.50
CA HIS A 18 4.68 -6.90 -11.44
C HIS A 18 4.51 -6.07 -10.18
N THR A 19 5.52 -5.27 -9.82
CA THR A 19 5.42 -4.33 -8.70
C THR A 19 4.39 -3.25 -8.98
N THR A 20 4.38 -2.67 -10.18
CA THR A 20 3.36 -1.70 -10.59
C THR A 20 1.94 -2.25 -10.40
N VAL A 21 1.69 -3.48 -10.87
CA VAL A 21 0.38 -4.14 -10.70
C VAL A 21 0.06 -4.40 -9.24
N ALA A 22 1.04 -4.87 -8.45
CA ALA A 22 0.84 -5.15 -7.02
C ALA A 22 0.46 -3.89 -6.24
N TYR A 23 1.15 -2.78 -6.47
CA TYR A 23 0.84 -1.51 -5.80
C TYR A 23 -0.45 -0.89 -6.32
N SER A 24 -0.70 -0.87 -7.63
CA SER A 24 -1.96 -0.37 -8.18
C SER A 24 -3.17 -1.17 -7.64
N GLY A 25 -3.08 -2.49 -7.62
CA GLY A 25 -4.12 -3.36 -7.05
C GLY A 25 -4.28 -3.15 -5.54
N GLY A 26 -3.17 -3.04 -4.80
CA GLY A 26 -3.17 -2.77 -3.37
C GLY A 26 -3.82 -1.43 -3.03
N ILE A 27 -3.41 -0.35 -3.69
CA ILE A 27 -4.00 0.98 -3.49
C ILE A 27 -5.48 0.99 -3.87
N GLY A 28 -5.85 0.37 -5.00
CA GLY A 28 -7.25 0.24 -5.41
C GLY A 28 -8.10 -0.43 -4.33
N LEU A 29 -7.64 -1.57 -3.79
CA LEU A 29 -8.33 -2.27 -2.73
C LEU A 29 -8.33 -1.49 -1.40
N ALA A 30 -7.20 -0.85 -1.03
CA ALA A 30 -7.10 0.00 0.16
C ALA A 30 -8.02 1.23 0.08
N THR A 31 -8.27 1.75 -1.13
CA THR A 31 -9.25 2.82 -1.34
C THR A 31 -10.68 2.35 -1.04
N LEU A 32 -11.02 1.11 -1.38
CA LEU A 32 -12.34 0.54 -1.09
C LEU A 32 -12.48 0.08 0.38
N LEU A 33 -11.37 -0.32 1.01
CA LEU A 33 -11.31 -0.83 2.39
C LEU A 33 -10.18 -0.15 3.19
N PRO A 34 -10.28 1.16 3.44
CA PRO A 34 -9.23 1.91 4.11
C PRO A 34 -8.93 1.42 5.53
N GLN A 35 -9.89 0.77 6.18
CA GLN A 35 -9.70 0.15 7.51
C GLN A 35 -8.67 -0.99 7.49
N LEU A 36 -8.45 -1.62 6.33
CA LEU A 36 -7.48 -2.69 6.09
C LEU A 36 -6.27 -2.21 5.26
N ALA A 37 -6.11 -0.90 5.05
CA ALA A 37 -5.03 -0.38 4.22
C ALA A 37 -3.63 -0.84 4.67
N PRO A 38 -3.28 -0.87 5.98
CA PRO A 38 -1.98 -1.38 6.41
C PRO A 38 -1.73 -2.83 5.99
N GLU A 39 -2.73 -3.71 6.16
CA GLU A 39 -2.66 -5.12 5.80
C GLU A 39 -2.52 -5.29 4.28
N ILE A 40 -3.34 -4.58 3.52
CA ILE A 40 -3.37 -4.64 2.06
C ILE A 40 -2.04 -4.14 1.48
N MET A 41 -1.55 -2.98 1.93
CA MET A 41 -0.31 -2.40 1.43
C MET A 41 0.91 -3.22 1.83
N THR A 42 0.91 -3.85 3.00
CA THR A 42 1.95 -4.81 3.39
C THR A 42 2.00 -5.97 2.40
N ARG A 43 0.85 -6.54 2.02
CA ARG A 43 0.79 -7.61 1.02
C ARG A 43 1.20 -7.15 -0.37
N ALA A 44 0.84 -5.96 -0.78
CA ALA A 44 1.30 -5.38 -2.04
C ALA A 44 2.84 -5.26 -2.06
N SER A 45 3.43 -4.76 -0.96
CA SER A 45 4.88 -4.66 -0.84
C SER A 45 5.58 -6.03 -0.81
N GLU A 46 4.97 -7.05 -0.18
CA GLU A 46 5.47 -8.42 -0.16
C GLU A 46 5.42 -9.04 -1.56
N ALA A 47 4.33 -8.89 -2.29
CA ALA A 47 4.22 -9.37 -3.67
C ALA A 47 5.29 -8.75 -4.59
N ALA A 48 5.61 -7.47 -4.39
CA ALA A 48 6.73 -6.80 -5.04
C ALA A 48 8.06 -7.43 -4.62
N ASN A 49 8.32 -7.56 -3.31
CA ASN A 49 9.56 -8.09 -2.75
C ASN A 49 9.85 -9.53 -3.22
N ASN A 50 8.83 -10.33 -3.46
CA ASN A 50 8.96 -11.69 -4.00
C ASN A 50 9.65 -11.72 -5.37
N ARG A 51 9.70 -10.60 -6.09
CA ARG A 51 10.46 -10.49 -7.37
C ARG A 51 11.96 -10.51 -7.16
N LEU A 52 12.45 -10.09 -5.98
CA LEU A 52 13.86 -10.25 -5.58
C LEU A 52 14.16 -11.70 -5.26
N ILE A 53 13.27 -12.37 -4.52
CA ILE A 53 13.43 -13.77 -4.10
C ILE A 53 13.57 -14.68 -5.32
N VAL A 54 12.72 -14.48 -6.33
CA VAL A 54 12.79 -15.27 -7.57
C VAL A 54 13.92 -14.81 -8.52
N GLY A 55 14.69 -13.78 -8.15
CA GLY A 55 15.90 -13.36 -8.87
C GLY A 55 15.66 -12.71 -10.24
N VAL A 56 14.48 -12.11 -10.47
CA VAL A 56 14.12 -11.51 -11.76
C VAL A 56 14.14 -9.98 -11.76
N HIS A 57 14.33 -9.36 -10.60
CA HIS A 57 14.38 -7.91 -10.44
C HIS A 57 15.42 -7.49 -9.38
N TYR A 58 15.77 -6.22 -9.41
CA TYR A 58 16.61 -5.55 -8.41
C TYR A 58 15.75 -4.57 -7.57
N PRO A 59 16.23 -4.16 -6.37
CA PRO A 59 15.45 -3.25 -5.51
C PRO A 59 14.99 -1.96 -6.20
N LEU A 60 15.84 -1.33 -7.04
CA LEU A 60 15.45 -0.13 -7.79
C LEU A 60 14.31 -0.37 -8.77
N ASP A 61 14.22 -1.58 -9.36
CA ASP A 61 13.12 -1.92 -10.25
C ASP A 61 11.77 -1.91 -9.51
N LEU A 62 11.80 -2.37 -8.25
CA LEU A 62 10.64 -2.43 -7.39
C LEU A 62 10.23 -1.02 -6.92
N MET A 63 11.21 -0.21 -6.52
CA MET A 63 10.97 1.19 -6.16
C MET A 63 10.35 1.96 -7.34
N GLY A 64 10.91 1.82 -8.54
CA GLY A 64 10.34 2.41 -9.76
C GLY A 64 8.94 1.89 -10.07
N GLY A 65 8.70 0.60 -9.89
CA GLY A 65 7.38 -0.02 -10.09
C GLY A 65 6.33 0.51 -9.10
N ARG A 66 6.71 0.73 -7.82
CA ARG A 66 5.87 1.36 -6.81
C ARG A 66 5.47 2.78 -7.23
N ILE A 67 6.45 3.61 -7.54
CA ILE A 67 6.22 5.02 -7.96
C ILE A 67 5.24 5.08 -9.14
N ILE A 68 5.40 4.23 -10.14
CA ILE A 68 4.49 4.19 -11.29
C ILE A 68 3.08 3.76 -10.89
N GLY A 69 2.97 2.75 -10.01
CA GLY A 69 1.67 2.31 -9.49
C GLY A 69 0.92 3.40 -8.74
N GLU A 70 1.62 4.12 -7.86
CA GLU A 70 1.10 5.24 -7.08
C GLU A 70 0.71 6.42 -7.98
N ALA A 71 1.59 6.86 -8.86
CA ALA A 71 1.35 7.99 -9.77
C ALA A 71 0.20 7.70 -10.74
N GLY A 72 0.13 6.47 -11.27
CA GLY A 72 -0.95 6.05 -12.17
C GLY A 72 -2.33 6.12 -11.50
N LEU A 73 -2.44 5.67 -10.25
CA LEU A 73 -3.69 5.77 -9.50
C LEU A 73 -3.97 7.19 -9.02
N ALA A 74 -2.97 7.96 -8.61
CA ALA A 74 -3.15 9.37 -8.28
C ALA A 74 -3.76 10.13 -9.48
N THR A 75 -3.23 9.90 -10.68
CA THR A 75 -3.78 10.45 -11.93
C THR A 75 -5.21 9.99 -12.17
N ARG A 76 -5.49 8.69 -12.01
CA ARG A 76 -6.84 8.16 -12.24
C ARG A 76 -7.84 8.66 -11.21
N TRP A 77 -7.44 8.76 -9.92
CA TRP A 77 -8.29 9.30 -8.86
C TRP A 77 -8.46 10.83 -8.96
N SER A 78 -7.62 11.52 -9.75
CA SER A 78 -7.78 12.96 -10.03
C SER A 78 -8.88 13.25 -11.04
N ASP A 79 -9.31 12.26 -11.83
CA ASP A 79 -10.49 12.36 -12.68
C ASP A 79 -11.76 12.45 -11.80
N GLU A 80 -12.32 13.66 -11.70
CA GLU A 80 -13.47 13.95 -10.84
C GLU A 80 -14.70 13.15 -11.26
N GLN A 81 -14.95 13.00 -12.55
CA GLN A 81 -16.09 12.21 -13.02
C GLN A 81 -15.93 10.75 -12.62
N PHE A 82 -14.76 10.18 -12.81
CA PHE A 82 -14.50 8.80 -12.38
C PHE A 82 -14.65 8.65 -10.87
N ARG A 83 -14.10 9.60 -10.08
CA ARG A 83 -14.26 9.56 -8.62
C ARG A 83 -15.73 9.53 -8.21
N ASN A 84 -16.54 10.43 -8.77
CA ASN A 84 -17.93 10.59 -8.38
C ASN A 84 -18.81 9.46 -8.91
N ASP A 85 -18.60 9.01 -10.15
CA ASP A 85 -19.50 8.06 -10.81
C ASP A 85 -19.13 6.60 -10.57
N LYS A 86 -17.88 6.32 -10.19
CA LYS A 86 -17.37 4.94 -10.06
C LYS A 86 -16.71 4.69 -8.70
N LEU A 87 -15.69 5.45 -8.35
CA LEU A 87 -14.85 5.15 -7.19
C LEU A 87 -15.62 5.26 -5.86
N MET A 88 -16.30 6.40 -5.64
CA MET A 88 -17.04 6.62 -4.39
C MET A 88 -18.28 5.73 -4.26
N PRO A 89 -19.07 5.48 -5.31
CA PRO A 89 -20.11 4.46 -5.25
C PRO A 89 -19.58 3.06 -4.94
N ALA A 90 -18.47 2.62 -5.57
CA ALA A 90 -17.84 1.34 -5.29
C ALA A 90 -17.33 1.25 -3.84
N TYR A 91 -16.75 2.33 -3.31
CA TYR A 91 -16.38 2.41 -1.90
C TYR A 91 -17.60 2.22 -0.98
N GLN A 92 -18.70 2.94 -1.23
CA GLN A 92 -19.92 2.84 -0.42
C GLN A 92 -20.52 1.42 -0.47
N GLU A 93 -20.56 0.82 -1.65
CA GLU A 93 -21.03 -0.56 -1.83
C GLU A 93 -20.17 -1.56 -1.05
N MET A 94 -18.85 -1.43 -1.15
CA MET A 94 -17.91 -2.29 -0.41
C MET A 94 -18.08 -2.14 1.11
N GLN A 95 -18.20 -0.91 1.62
CA GLN A 95 -18.44 -0.67 3.05
C GLN A 95 -19.74 -1.31 3.53
N ALA A 96 -20.83 -1.13 2.76
CA ALA A 96 -22.13 -1.73 3.08
C ALA A 96 -22.09 -3.28 3.03
N TYR A 97 -21.40 -3.84 2.05
CA TYR A 97 -21.22 -5.29 1.94
C TYR A 97 -20.44 -5.86 3.15
N MET A 98 -19.31 -5.24 3.48
CA MET A 98 -18.47 -5.67 4.60
C MET A 98 -19.20 -5.53 5.94
N ALA A 99 -19.93 -4.44 6.16
CA ALA A 99 -20.73 -4.25 7.37
C ALA A 99 -21.76 -5.38 7.55
N LYS A 100 -22.50 -5.73 6.49
CA LYS A 100 -23.46 -6.85 6.51
C LYS A 100 -22.76 -8.19 6.82
N ARG A 101 -21.58 -8.42 6.25
CA ARG A 101 -20.82 -9.67 6.51
C ARG A 101 -20.33 -9.74 7.95
N CYS A 102 -19.87 -8.64 8.51
CA CYS A 102 -19.39 -8.55 9.90
C CYS A 102 -20.51 -8.82 10.90
N VAL A 103 -21.67 -8.23 10.69
CA VAL A 103 -22.88 -8.47 11.54
C VAL A 103 -23.37 -9.90 11.37
N GLY A 104 -23.51 -10.39 10.13
CA GLY A 104 -23.99 -11.74 9.84
C GLY A 104 -23.07 -12.85 10.36
N ALA A 105 -21.77 -12.57 10.54
CA ALA A 105 -20.81 -13.47 11.15
C ALA A 105 -20.69 -13.32 12.67
N ASN A 106 -21.51 -12.48 13.30
CA ASN A 106 -21.50 -12.17 14.74
C ASN A 106 -20.13 -11.66 15.26
N ILE A 107 -19.33 -11.00 14.41
CA ILE A 107 -18.04 -10.43 14.79
C ILE A 107 -18.24 -9.18 15.62
N VAL A 108 -19.27 -8.38 15.28
CA VAL A 108 -19.68 -7.17 15.99
C VAL A 108 -21.19 -7.18 16.25
N ALA A 109 -21.59 -6.67 17.40
CA ALA A 109 -23.00 -6.56 17.81
C ALA A 109 -23.62 -5.21 17.37
N ARG A 110 -23.12 -4.60 16.28
CA ARG A 110 -23.59 -3.31 15.75
C ARG A 110 -24.49 -3.52 14.55
N ALA A 111 -25.35 -2.53 14.29
CA ALA A 111 -26.16 -2.52 13.09
C ALA A 111 -25.28 -2.37 11.83
N ALA A 112 -25.71 -2.95 10.72
CA ALA A 112 -24.95 -2.91 9.47
C ALA A 112 -24.89 -1.50 8.83
N ASP A 113 -25.77 -0.60 9.22
CA ASP A 113 -25.82 0.79 8.79
C ASP A 113 -25.02 1.76 9.67
N ASP A 114 -24.45 1.28 10.80
CA ASP A 114 -23.53 2.08 11.60
C ASP A 114 -22.20 2.28 10.82
N PRO A 115 -21.77 3.52 10.55
CA PRO A 115 -20.58 3.82 9.76
C PRO A 115 -19.28 3.30 10.39
N THR A 116 -19.29 2.94 11.68
CA THR A 116 -18.13 2.40 12.38
C THR A 116 -18.07 0.87 12.37
N THR A 117 -19.07 0.19 11.82
CA THR A 117 -19.19 -1.28 11.87
C THR A 117 -17.99 -1.97 11.23
N VAL A 118 -17.55 -1.54 10.06
CA VAL A 118 -16.39 -2.14 9.38
C VAL A 118 -15.10 -1.93 10.20
N GLN A 119 -14.88 -0.73 10.73
CA GLN A 119 -13.73 -0.45 11.58
C GLN A 119 -13.73 -1.31 12.85
N ASN A 120 -14.87 -1.45 13.52
CA ASN A 120 -14.99 -2.26 14.72
C ASN A 120 -14.79 -3.76 14.42
N CYS A 121 -15.27 -4.22 13.27
CA CYS A 121 -15.05 -5.57 12.78
C CYS A 121 -13.56 -5.86 12.58
N VAL A 122 -12.83 -4.98 11.90
CA VAL A 122 -11.38 -5.10 11.70
C VAL A 122 -10.65 -5.10 13.05
N THR A 123 -11.06 -4.24 13.97
CA THR A 123 -10.46 -4.17 15.31
C THR A 123 -10.69 -5.47 16.08
N ALA A 124 -11.90 -6.04 16.03
CA ALA A 124 -12.22 -7.30 16.70
C ALA A 124 -11.45 -8.48 16.09
N LEU A 125 -11.35 -8.55 14.76
CA LEU A 125 -10.55 -9.58 14.08
C LEU A 125 -9.07 -9.50 14.43
N ASN A 126 -8.50 -8.29 14.53
CA ASN A 126 -7.12 -8.09 14.92
C ASN A 126 -6.88 -8.41 16.41
N ALA A 127 -7.84 -8.12 17.29
CA ALA A 127 -7.75 -8.48 18.72
C ALA A 127 -7.79 -10.01 18.93
N ASN A 128 -8.59 -10.73 18.13
CA ASN A 128 -8.67 -12.18 18.19
C ASN A 128 -7.42 -12.88 17.62
N SER A 129 -6.51 -12.15 17.01
CA SER A 129 -5.23 -12.68 16.51
C SER A 129 -4.15 -12.85 17.58
N ALA A 130 -4.47 -12.60 18.86
CA ALA A 130 -3.57 -12.87 19.99
C ALA A 130 -3.39 -14.38 20.30
N ASP A 131 -4.14 -15.26 19.66
CA ASP A 131 -3.92 -16.70 19.69
C ASP A 131 -2.69 -17.04 18.83
N SER A 132 -1.58 -17.33 19.48
CA SER A 132 -0.31 -17.66 18.83
C SER A 132 -0.36 -18.96 18.00
N SER A 133 -1.44 -19.72 18.08
CA SER A 133 -1.69 -20.91 17.26
C SER A 133 -2.37 -20.57 15.92
N LYS A 134 -2.83 -19.33 15.74
CA LYS A 134 -3.50 -18.86 14.52
C LYS A 134 -2.69 -17.77 13.85
N PRO A 135 -2.61 -17.76 12.51
CA PRO A 135 -2.02 -16.65 11.80
C PRO A 135 -2.72 -15.35 12.22
N SER A 136 -1.95 -14.38 12.70
CA SER A 136 -2.47 -13.09 13.12
C SER A 136 -3.02 -12.35 11.91
N GLY A 137 -4.33 -12.35 11.73
CA GLY A 137 -5.09 -11.42 10.90
C GLY A 137 -4.51 -11.00 9.54
N GLY A 138 -3.87 -11.91 8.80
CA GLY A 138 -3.36 -11.57 7.48
C GLY A 138 -1.93 -11.02 7.44
N TYR A 139 -1.23 -10.98 8.58
CA TYR A 139 0.17 -10.53 8.66
C TYR A 139 1.22 -11.64 8.55
N THR A 140 0.83 -12.90 8.46
CA THR A 140 1.78 -14.00 8.23
C THR A 140 2.42 -13.86 6.87
N ASN A 141 3.75 -13.92 6.86
CA ASN A 141 4.56 -13.98 5.65
C ASN A 141 4.89 -15.45 5.37
N ASP A 142 4.54 -15.95 4.18
CA ASP A 142 4.81 -17.34 3.79
C ASP A 142 6.28 -17.57 3.41
N PHE A 143 7.05 -16.51 3.23
CA PHE A 143 8.47 -16.55 2.90
C PHE A 143 9.30 -16.07 4.11
N THR A 144 9.43 -16.95 5.11
CA THR A 144 10.09 -16.61 6.38
C THR A 144 11.63 -16.64 6.30
N ASP A 145 12.19 -17.26 5.28
CA ASP A 145 13.64 -17.50 5.17
C ASP A 145 14.36 -16.47 4.29
N ASP A 146 13.65 -15.46 3.81
CA ASP A 146 14.26 -14.40 3.02
C ASP A 146 14.93 -13.36 3.93
N PHE A 147 16.19 -13.07 3.66
CA PHE A 147 16.96 -12.03 4.37
C PHE A 147 16.36 -10.63 4.29
N SER A 148 15.50 -10.37 3.30
CA SER A 148 14.77 -9.11 3.14
C SER A 148 13.42 -9.09 3.86
N THR A 149 12.98 -10.21 4.42
CA THR A 149 11.72 -10.31 5.13
C THR A 149 11.91 -10.06 6.61
N GLN A 150 11.34 -8.98 7.09
CA GLN A 150 11.13 -8.82 8.51
C GLN A 150 9.90 -9.64 8.95
N PRO A 151 9.93 -10.28 10.12
CA PRO A 151 8.76 -10.98 10.63
C PRO A 151 7.58 -10.01 10.76
N VAL A 152 6.48 -10.29 10.03
CA VAL A 152 5.28 -9.47 10.08
C VAL A 152 4.22 -10.21 10.88
N THR A 153 3.97 -9.76 12.10
CA THR A 153 3.05 -10.39 13.05
C THR A 153 1.91 -9.48 13.52
N ASN A 154 2.03 -8.18 13.29
CA ASN A 154 1.06 -7.16 13.67
C ASN A 154 1.24 -5.88 12.83
N ARG A 155 0.41 -4.87 13.05
CA ARG A 155 0.48 -3.60 12.31
C ARG A 155 1.81 -2.85 12.47
N ALA A 156 2.44 -2.90 13.63
CA ALA A 156 3.71 -2.19 13.85
C ALA A 156 4.85 -2.85 13.05
N SER A 157 4.94 -4.18 13.07
CA SER A 157 5.92 -4.91 12.26
C SER A 157 5.62 -4.82 10.75
N ALA A 158 4.34 -4.76 10.37
CA ALA A 158 3.92 -4.53 8.99
C ALA A 158 4.38 -3.15 8.47
N LEU A 159 4.20 -2.12 9.28
CA LEU A 159 4.69 -0.76 8.97
C LEU A 159 6.21 -0.74 8.84
N ALA A 160 6.94 -1.35 9.78
CA ALA A 160 8.39 -1.42 9.74
C ALA A 160 8.89 -2.14 8.47
N ALA A 161 8.27 -3.27 8.10
CA ALA A 161 8.59 -4.00 6.88
C ALA A 161 8.30 -3.17 5.62
N TYR A 162 7.17 -2.47 5.59
CA TYR A 162 6.81 -1.59 4.48
C TYR A 162 7.84 -0.45 4.33
N GLN A 163 8.17 0.23 5.42
CA GLN A 163 9.15 1.32 5.43
C GLN A 163 10.54 0.84 4.96
N ALA A 164 10.99 -0.32 5.44
CA ALA A 164 12.25 -0.92 4.99
C ALA A 164 12.28 -1.18 3.47
N ARG A 165 11.14 -1.55 2.89
CA ARG A 165 10.99 -1.79 1.44
C ARG A 165 10.80 -0.50 0.63
N MET A 166 10.65 0.65 1.25
CA MET A 166 10.60 1.92 0.52
C MET A 166 11.95 2.27 -0.08
N SER A 167 13.04 2.07 0.64
CA SER A 167 14.40 2.36 0.19
C SER A 167 15.32 1.14 0.08
N TYR A 168 14.92 -0.04 0.58
CA TYR A 168 15.76 -1.25 0.63
C TYR A 168 17.13 -1.03 1.28
N GLY A 169 17.22 -0.06 2.19
CA GLY A 169 18.47 0.29 2.88
C GLY A 169 19.48 1.00 2.01
N PHE A 170 19.12 1.49 0.84
CA PHE A 170 19.97 2.39 0.08
C PHE A 170 20.22 3.66 0.90
N LYS A 171 21.39 4.23 0.71
CA LYS A 171 21.71 5.55 1.28
C LYS A 171 21.17 6.64 0.36
N PRO A 172 20.82 7.81 0.91
CA PRO A 172 20.48 8.96 0.11
C PRO A 172 21.54 9.26 -0.96
N THR A 173 21.08 9.56 -2.16
CA THR A 173 21.94 9.90 -3.32
C THR A 173 21.99 11.38 -3.60
N SER A 174 21.15 12.18 -2.92
CA SER A 174 21.10 13.64 -3.01
C SER A 174 20.87 14.25 -1.63
N ALA A 175 20.62 15.58 -1.57
CA ALA A 175 20.45 16.30 -0.31
C ALA A 175 19.17 15.87 0.43
N THR A 176 19.33 15.54 1.72
CA THR A 176 18.25 15.20 2.65
C THR A 176 17.71 16.45 3.36
N GLY A 177 16.60 16.31 4.08
CA GLY A 177 16.00 17.37 4.90
C GLY A 177 15.37 18.50 4.11
N LYS A 178 15.06 18.30 2.83
CA LYS A 178 14.26 19.24 2.05
C LYS A 178 12.81 19.21 2.50
N ALA A 179 12.12 20.34 2.34
CA ALA A 179 10.66 20.36 2.56
C ALA A 179 9.96 19.42 1.59
N ALA A 180 8.98 18.68 2.11
CA ALA A 180 8.12 17.81 1.34
C ALA A 180 7.38 18.55 0.22
N VAL A 181 7.39 18.00 -0.98
CA VAL A 181 6.66 18.53 -2.14
C VAL A 181 5.74 17.48 -2.67
N VAL A 182 4.49 17.50 -2.21
CA VAL A 182 3.46 16.55 -2.65
C VAL A 182 2.97 16.92 -4.04
N PRO A 183 3.07 16.01 -5.04
CA PRO A 183 2.55 16.26 -6.37
C PRO A 183 1.05 16.55 -6.37
N GLU A 184 0.63 17.44 -7.25
CA GLU A 184 -0.80 17.72 -7.44
C GLU A 184 -1.55 16.45 -7.85
N GLY A 185 -2.67 16.19 -7.18
CA GLY A 185 -3.48 14.99 -7.41
C GLY A 185 -3.14 13.81 -6.50
N ALA A 186 -1.94 13.75 -5.89
CA ALA A 186 -1.56 12.68 -4.97
C ALA A 186 -2.50 12.59 -3.75
N GLU A 187 -3.03 13.73 -3.29
CA GLU A 187 -4.02 13.79 -2.20
C GLU A 187 -5.31 13.01 -2.48
N ASN A 188 -5.59 12.72 -3.74
CA ASN A 188 -6.77 11.96 -4.13
C ASN A 188 -6.66 10.47 -3.76
N LEU A 189 -5.45 9.94 -3.58
CA LEU A 189 -5.21 8.60 -3.04
C LEU A 189 -5.80 8.41 -1.64
N LEU A 190 -5.93 9.49 -0.88
CA LEU A 190 -6.43 9.49 0.50
C LEU A 190 -7.93 9.81 0.63
N THR A 191 -8.67 9.97 -0.47
CA THR A 191 -10.06 10.46 -0.44
C THR A 191 -10.98 9.59 0.43
N SER A 192 -10.92 8.27 0.31
CA SER A 192 -11.77 7.36 1.09
C SER A 192 -11.26 7.10 2.51
N ALA A 193 -9.95 7.25 2.73
CA ALA A 193 -9.34 7.08 4.05
C ALA A 193 -9.65 8.25 4.99
N PHE A 194 -9.80 9.45 4.43
CA PHE A 194 -10.03 10.70 5.16
C PHE A 194 -11.17 11.50 4.55
N LEU A 195 -12.40 10.98 4.68
CA LEU A 195 -13.60 11.57 4.08
C LEU A 195 -13.90 13.01 4.54
N THR A 196 -13.46 13.37 5.74
CA THR A 196 -13.72 14.69 6.34
C THR A 196 -12.63 15.71 6.03
N LEU A 197 -11.48 15.29 5.51
CA LEU A 197 -10.39 16.18 5.16
C LEU A 197 -10.59 16.73 3.75
N ASN A 198 -10.32 18.03 3.57
CA ASN A 198 -10.24 18.63 2.25
C ASN A 198 -8.93 18.25 1.53
N ALA A 199 -8.77 18.65 0.27
CA ALA A 199 -7.60 18.30 -0.54
C ALA A 199 -6.28 18.82 0.07
N GLU A 200 -6.27 20.06 0.58
CA GLU A 200 -5.10 20.65 1.22
C GLU A 200 -4.69 19.87 2.49
N GLN A 201 -5.65 19.52 3.32
CA GLN A 201 -5.42 18.72 4.53
C GLN A 201 -4.88 17.32 4.19
N ARG A 202 -5.43 16.64 3.18
CA ARG A 202 -4.90 15.35 2.72
C ARG A 202 -3.49 15.48 2.17
N ARG A 203 -3.18 16.58 1.45
CA ARG A 203 -1.83 16.88 0.98
C ARG A 203 -0.87 17.10 2.16
N ALA A 204 -1.31 17.78 3.21
CA ALA A 204 -0.52 17.94 4.43
C ALA A 204 -0.24 16.62 5.14
N VAL A 205 -1.18 15.65 5.11
CA VAL A 205 -0.95 14.30 5.64
C VAL A 205 0.17 13.60 4.86
N LEU A 206 0.14 13.65 3.52
CA LEU A 206 1.20 13.07 2.69
C LEU A 206 2.55 13.72 3.01
N ALA A 207 2.61 15.05 3.03
CA ALA A 207 3.83 15.80 3.34
C ALA A 207 4.42 15.46 4.73
N ALA A 208 3.56 15.15 5.71
CA ALA A 208 3.99 14.81 7.07
C ALA A 208 4.42 13.34 7.23
N THR A 209 4.12 12.48 6.25
CA THR A 209 4.32 11.03 6.34
C THR A 209 5.21 10.46 5.25
N GLU A 210 5.66 11.27 4.29
CA GLU A 210 6.61 10.83 3.27
C GLU A 210 7.99 10.53 3.88
N ILE A 211 8.79 9.74 3.20
CA ILE A 211 10.18 9.51 3.60
C ILE A 211 11.03 10.75 3.30
N ASP A 212 12.20 10.86 3.96
CA ASP A 212 13.09 12.00 3.76
C ASP A 212 13.55 12.14 2.30
N SER A 213 13.77 13.36 1.87
CA SER A 213 14.30 13.65 0.54
C SER A 213 15.69 13.05 0.32
N GLY A 214 16.05 12.86 -0.93
CA GLY A 214 17.38 12.39 -1.31
C GLY A 214 17.50 10.89 -1.49
N GLU A 215 16.46 10.13 -1.22
CA GLU A 215 16.42 8.69 -1.48
C GLU A 215 16.59 8.38 -2.99
N PRO A 216 17.08 7.17 -3.35
CA PRO A 216 17.18 6.79 -4.76
C PRO A 216 15.85 6.92 -5.49
N LEU A 217 15.90 7.44 -6.71
CA LEU A 217 14.74 7.75 -7.56
C LEU A 217 13.92 8.98 -7.10
N ASP A 218 14.33 9.64 -6.01
CA ASP A 218 13.77 10.94 -5.69
C ASP A 218 14.13 11.96 -6.80
N ALA A 219 13.18 12.83 -7.16
CA ALA A 219 13.42 13.93 -8.08
C ALA A 219 14.27 15.00 -7.38
N SER A 220 15.60 14.86 -7.46
CA SER A 220 16.60 15.55 -6.65
C SER A 220 16.51 17.08 -6.64
N SER A 221 15.87 17.68 -7.64
CA SER A 221 15.65 19.12 -7.71
C SER A 221 14.45 19.61 -6.90
N ASN A 222 13.45 18.74 -6.65
CA ASN A 222 12.15 19.15 -6.13
C ASN A 222 11.69 18.37 -4.88
N GLY A 223 12.42 17.33 -4.45
CA GLY A 223 12.09 16.58 -3.23
C GLY A 223 10.86 15.67 -3.35
N TYR A 224 10.65 15.05 -4.51
CA TYR A 224 9.58 14.07 -4.69
C TYR A 224 10.03 12.67 -4.30
N GLN A 225 9.21 12.00 -3.56
CA GLN A 225 9.03 10.55 -3.64
C GLN A 225 7.58 10.16 -3.51
#